data_8ec992c28c1d66fbfb4cdfe805558738
#
_entry.id   8ec992c28c1d66fbfb4cdfe805558738
#
_cell.length_a   1.000
_cell.length_b   1.000
_cell.length_c   1.000
_cell.angle_alpha   90.00
_cell.angle_beta   90.00
_cell.angle_gamma   90.00
#
_symmetry.space_group_name_H-M   'P 1'
#
loop_
_entity.id
_entity.type
_entity.pdbx_description
1 polymer ?
#
loop_
_entity_poly.entity_id
_entity_poly.type
_entity_poly.pdbx_seq_one_letter_code
_entity_poly.pdbx_strand_id
1 'polypeptide(L)'
;MLAKLLVRFYYLVRGTLCLPGAGWLIRRLRPFVPGMESFPLTIPEVGTVTLDFRDETSYGVLNMAMGDYGDYPMLFRHMERHLGPGKVLWDVGANVGFMCIYFSHPRHRLQIIHAFEPTPVALKPLQSLFHNHPRVQVHPIGLGDGDQATSMTMSSKGSCLSSLVRPLADGEQISVQIRRGDSYRLEKKLAPPDFIKIDVEGYEPRVMAGLAETVREFRPVILFEHGLLDDQSVHTLVPPRYRLFFILDENKLTADFSRRMETGDALLIPEEKSEVVAHLLV
;
A
#
# COMPACT_ATOMS: atom_id res chain seq x y z
N MET A 1 -29.11 -5.40 -9.89
CA MET A 1 -29.52 -6.78 -9.53
C MET A 1 -28.44 -7.79 -9.93
N LEU A 2 -28.00 -7.79 -11.19
CA LEU A 2 -27.05 -8.78 -11.73
C LEU A 2 -25.67 -8.73 -11.05
N ALA A 3 -25.11 -7.53 -10.80
CA ALA A 3 -23.85 -7.35 -10.08
C ALA A 3 -23.90 -7.95 -8.66
N LYS A 4 -24.99 -7.72 -7.91
CA LYS A 4 -25.15 -8.32 -6.57
C LYS A 4 -25.22 -9.86 -6.61
N LEU A 5 -25.84 -10.42 -7.64
CA LEU A 5 -25.89 -11.88 -7.85
C LEU A 5 -24.50 -12.42 -8.18
N LEU A 6 -23.76 -11.76 -9.05
CA LEU A 6 -22.39 -12.17 -9.41
C LEU A 6 -21.45 -12.12 -8.21
N VAL A 7 -21.51 -11.07 -7.41
CA VAL A 7 -20.68 -10.93 -6.19
C VAL A 7 -21.09 -12.00 -5.16
N ARG A 8 -22.39 -12.24 -4.93
CA ARG A 8 -22.85 -13.33 -4.04
C ARG A 8 -22.41 -14.71 -4.52
N PHE A 9 -22.50 -14.96 -5.82
CA PHE A 9 -22.00 -16.19 -6.43
C PHE A 9 -20.50 -16.34 -6.20
N TYR A 10 -19.74 -15.27 -6.37
CA TYR A 10 -18.30 -15.26 -6.10
C TYR A 10 -17.99 -15.60 -4.63
N TYR A 11 -18.69 -14.98 -3.68
CA TYR A 11 -18.57 -15.30 -2.26
C TYR A 11 -18.85 -16.78 -1.96
N LEU A 12 -19.92 -17.33 -2.57
CA LEU A 12 -20.26 -18.74 -2.39
C LEU A 12 -19.17 -19.66 -2.94
N VAL A 13 -18.75 -19.41 -4.17
CA VAL A 13 -17.86 -20.33 -4.90
C VAL A 13 -16.43 -20.27 -4.37
N ARG A 14 -15.91 -19.06 -4.08
CA ARG A 14 -14.56 -18.90 -3.58
C ARG A 14 -14.49 -19.00 -2.06
N GLY A 15 -15.38 -18.34 -1.35
CA GLY A 15 -15.35 -18.29 0.11
C GLY A 15 -15.86 -19.56 0.78
N THR A 16 -16.87 -20.25 0.21
CA THR A 16 -17.50 -21.41 0.83
C THR A 16 -17.12 -22.73 0.16
N LEU A 17 -17.17 -22.78 -1.17
CA LEU A 17 -16.90 -24.00 -1.93
C LEU A 17 -15.42 -24.18 -2.33
N CYS A 18 -14.61 -23.15 -2.20
CA CYS A 18 -13.17 -23.13 -2.56
C CYS A 18 -12.87 -23.71 -3.95
N LEU A 19 -13.75 -23.48 -4.93
CA LEU A 19 -13.60 -24.04 -6.27
C LEU A 19 -12.50 -23.32 -7.06
N PRO A 20 -11.52 -24.04 -7.60
CA PRO A 20 -10.49 -23.46 -8.45
C PRO A 20 -11.09 -22.86 -9.72
N GLY A 21 -10.52 -21.74 -10.20
CA GLY A 21 -10.95 -21.09 -11.45
C GLY A 21 -12.12 -20.12 -11.31
N ALA A 22 -12.83 -20.09 -10.18
CA ALA A 22 -13.95 -19.15 -9.96
C ALA A 22 -13.49 -17.68 -10.08
N GLY A 23 -12.33 -17.34 -9.54
CA GLY A 23 -11.75 -16.00 -9.67
C GLY A 23 -11.48 -15.61 -11.11
N TRP A 24 -10.98 -16.54 -11.93
CA TRP A 24 -10.76 -16.31 -13.36
C TRP A 24 -12.08 -16.02 -14.10
N LEU A 25 -13.10 -16.79 -13.84
CA LEU A 25 -14.42 -16.60 -14.47
C LEU A 25 -15.01 -15.23 -14.13
N ILE A 26 -15.02 -14.88 -12.85
CA ILE A 26 -15.53 -13.58 -12.39
C ILE A 26 -14.72 -12.43 -12.98
N ARG A 27 -13.39 -12.52 -12.96
CA ARG A 27 -12.49 -11.52 -13.55
C ARG A 27 -12.80 -11.28 -15.03
N ARG A 28 -13.16 -12.35 -15.76
CA ARG A 28 -13.52 -12.26 -17.18
C ARG A 28 -14.93 -11.73 -17.43
N LEU A 29 -15.88 -11.99 -16.54
CA LEU A 29 -17.28 -11.59 -16.70
C LEU A 29 -17.57 -10.18 -16.19
N ARG A 30 -16.90 -9.74 -15.12
CA ARG A 30 -17.20 -8.47 -14.42
C ARG A 30 -17.23 -7.22 -15.32
N PRO A 31 -16.38 -7.06 -16.37
CA PRO A 31 -16.44 -5.88 -17.23
C PRO A 31 -17.76 -5.73 -18.00
N PHE A 32 -18.47 -6.84 -18.20
CA PHE A 32 -19.70 -6.89 -18.99
C PHE A 32 -20.98 -6.92 -18.14
N VAL A 33 -20.83 -6.93 -16.79
CA VAL A 33 -21.98 -7.01 -15.90
C VAL A 33 -22.43 -5.62 -15.46
N PRO A 34 -23.65 -5.17 -15.82
CA PRO A 34 -24.15 -3.86 -15.41
C PRO A 34 -24.20 -3.71 -13.88
N GLY A 35 -23.73 -2.57 -13.38
CA GLY A 35 -23.69 -2.23 -11.96
C GLY A 35 -22.38 -2.63 -11.27
N MET A 36 -21.39 -3.17 -12.01
CA MET A 36 -20.03 -3.40 -11.48
C MET A 36 -19.18 -2.12 -11.50
N GLU A 37 -19.55 -1.14 -12.33
CA GLU A 37 -18.92 0.19 -12.40
C GLU A 37 -19.16 1.07 -11.16
N SER A 38 -20.15 0.72 -10.36
CA SER A 38 -20.50 1.48 -9.13
C SER A 38 -21.14 0.53 -8.12
N PHE A 39 -20.33 -0.34 -7.53
CA PHE A 39 -20.80 -1.36 -6.60
C PHE A 39 -20.50 -0.94 -5.16
N PRO A 40 -21.52 -0.82 -4.27
CA PRO A 40 -21.29 -0.59 -2.86
C PRO A 40 -20.82 -1.86 -2.17
N LEU A 41 -19.62 -1.81 -1.61
CA LEU A 41 -19.03 -2.88 -0.80
C LEU A 41 -18.94 -2.42 0.65
N THR A 42 -19.50 -3.21 1.57
CA THR A 42 -19.33 -3.00 3.01
C THR A 42 -18.17 -3.85 3.50
N ILE A 43 -17.18 -3.21 4.09
CA ILE A 43 -16.03 -3.85 4.73
C ILE A 43 -16.31 -3.83 6.23
N PRO A 44 -16.41 -5.00 6.90
CA PRO A 44 -16.73 -5.06 8.31
C PRO A 44 -15.80 -4.18 9.15
N GLU A 45 -16.36 -3.42 10.09
CA GLU A 45 -15.67 -2.54 11.06
C GLU A 45 -14.88 -1.38 10.46
N VAL A 46 -14.84 -1.25 9.12
CA VAL A 46 -14.16 -0.15 8.42
C VAL A 46 -15.19 0.81 7.83
N GLY A 47 -16.12 0.32 7.02
CA GLY A 47 -17.12 1.17 6.39
C GLY A 47 -17.65 0.63 5.06
N THR A 48 -18.42 1.48 4.36
CA THR A 48 -18.93 1.14 3.02
C THR A 48 -18.28 2.06 2.00
N VAL A 49 -17.78 1.48 0.93
CA VAL A 49 -17.16 2.17 -0.21
C VAL A 49 -17.84 1.75 -1.51
N THR A 50 -17.97 2.69 -2.44
CA THR A 50 -18.42 2.39 -3.80
C THR A 50 -17.21 2.26 -4.71
N LEU A 51 -17.07 1.09 -5.31
CA LEU A 51 -15.93 0.71 -6.14
C LEU A 51 -16.37 0.36 -7.57
N ASP A 52 -15.48 0.60 -8.51
CA ASP A 52 -15.58 0.07 -9.87
C ASP A 52 -14.87 -1.27 -9.96
N PHE A 53 -15.62 -2.37 -9.84
CA PHE A 53 -15.03 -3.70 -9.91
C PHE A 53 -14.59 -4.15 -11.32
N ARG A 54 -14.74 -3.30 -12.32
CA ARG A 54 -14.09 -3.51 -13.63
C ARG A 54 -12.59 -3.22 -13.54
N ASP A 55 -12.18 -2.31 -12.65
CA ASP A 55 -10.79 -2.05 -12.30
C ASP A 55 -10.20 -3.19 -11.45
N GLU A 56 -8.96 -3.59 -11.75
CA GLU A 56 -8.26 -4.70 -11.05
C GLU A 56 -7.99 -4.38 -9.58
N THR A 57 -7.59 -3.15 -9.29
CA THR A 57 -7.27 -2.73 -7.93
C THR A 57 -8.51 -2.75 -7.04
N SER A 58 -9.62 -2.17 -7.53
CA SER A 58 -10.90 -2.19 -6.82
C SER A 58 -11.44 -3.60 -6.60
N TYR A 59 -11.19 -4.52 -7.57
CA TYR A 59 -11.52 -5.93 -7.41
C TYR A 59 -10.71 -6.60 -6.30
N GLY A 60 -9.45 -6.20 -6.09
CA GLY A 60 -8.64 -6.66 -4.97
C GLY A 60 -9.29 -6.36 -3.60
N VAL A 61 -9.92 -5.18 -3.45
CA VAL A 61 -10.65 -4.84 -2.21
C VAL A 61 -11.79 -5.81 -1.92
N LEU A 62 -12.48 -6.33 -2.95
CA LEU A 62 -13.50 -7.36 -2.78
C LEU A 62 -12.92 -8.64 -2.16
N ASN A 63 -11.74 -9.07 -2.63
CA ASN A 63 -11.06 -10.25 -2.08
C ASN A 63 -10.68 -10.03 -0.62
N MET A 64 -10.14 -8.86 -0.27
CA MET A 64 -9.83 -8.51 1.12
C MET A 64 -11.07 -8.52 2.03
N ALA A 65 -12.19 -7.99 1.56
CA ALA A 65 -13.45 -8.03 2.30
C ALA A 65 -13.96 -9.47 2.56
N MET A 66 -13.48 -10.43 1.76
CA MET A 66 -13.73 -11.87 1.94
C MET A 66 -12.69 -12.58 2.82
N GLY A 67 -11.69 -11.86 3.32
CA GLY A 67 -10.56 -12.45 4.03
C GLY A 67 -9.49 -13.06 3.14
N ASP A 68 -9.57 -12.84 1.82
CA ASP A 68 -8.54 -13.26 0.86
C ASP A 68 -7.62 -12.08 0.57
N TYR A 69 -6.50 -12.05 1.25
CA TYR A 69 -5.52 -10.97 1.17
C TYR A 69 -4.42 -11.21 0.11
N GLY A 70 -4.52 -12.29 -0.70
CA GLY A 70 -3.49 -12.63 -1.70
C GLY A 70 -2.11 -12.80 -1.07
N ASP A 71 -1.10 -12.08 -1.59
CA ASP A 71 0.28 -12.09 -1.05
C ASP A 71 0.47 -11.11 0.12
N TYR A 72 -0.51 -10.26 0.42
CA TYR A 72 -0.44 -9.29 1.53
C TYR A 72 -0.26 -9.90 2.93
N PRO A 73 -0.74 -11.12 3.28
CA PRO A 73 -0.51 -11.71 4.58
C PRO A 73 0.96 -11.75 4.97
N MET A 74 1.86 -11.96 4.01
CA MET A 74 3.30 -11.92 4.22
C MET A 74 3.74 -10.54 4.72
N LEU A 75 3.35 -9.48 4.03
CA LEU A 75 3.69 -8.10 4.40
C LEU A 75 3.04 -7.70 5.72
N PHE A 76 1.75 -8.03 5.93
CA PHE A 76 1.04 -7.72 7.17
C PHE A 76 1.72 -8.34 8.39
N ARG A 77 2.16 -9.60 8.31
CA ARG A 77 2.87 -10.26 9.42
C ARG A 77 4.18 -9.56 9.76
N HIS A 78 4.95 -9.14 8.75
CA HIS A 78 6.17 -8.37 9.01
C HIS A 78 5.86 -7.01 9.63
N MET A 79 4.84 -6.31 9.16
CA MET A 79 4.42 -5.03 9.72
C MET A 79 3.89 -5.16 11.14
N GLU A 80 3.07 -6.19 11.45
CA GLU A 80 2.52 -6.44 12.78
C GLU A 80 3.60 -6.67 13.86
N ARG A 81 4.79 -7.15 13.51
CA ARG A 81 5.91 -7.28 14.45
C ARG A 81 6.42 -5.93 14.98
N HIS A 82 6.17 -4.86 14.22
CA HIS A 82 6.63 -3.51 14.53
C HIS A 82 5.50 -2.53 14.84
N LEU A 83 4.26 -2.88 14.48
CA LEU A 83 3.06 -2.09 14.70
C LEU A 83 2.22 -2.69 15.83
N GLY A 84 1.70 -1.82 16.70
CA GLY A 84 0.86 -2.23 17.81
C GLY A 84 0.17 -1.03 18.44
N PRO A 85 -0.38 -1.19 19.66
CA PRO A 85 -1.12 -0.11 20.32
C PRO A 85 -0.34 1.20 20.42
N GLY A 86 -0.98 2.30 20.03
CA GLY A 86 -0.39 3.65 20.11
C GLY A 86 0.62 3.98 19.01
N LYS A 87 0.92 3.06 18.09
CA LYS A 87 1.86 3.29 16.98
C LYS A 87 1.24 4.06 15.82
N VAL A 88 2.10 4.75 15.07
CA VAL A 88 1.75 5.56 13.90
C VAL A 88 2.25 4.87 12.63
N LEU A 89 1.34 4.65 11.69
CA LEU A 89 1.65 4.15 10.36
C LEU A 89 1.56 5.27 9.32
N TRP A 90 2.58 5.40 8.49
CA TRP A 90 2.51 6.15 7.24
C TRP A 90 2.45 5.17 6.07
N ASP A 91 1.39 5.28 5.26
CA ASP A 91 1.15 4.48 4.06
C ASP A 91 1.34 5.38 2.84
N VAL A 92 2.54 5.33 2.24
CA VAL A 92 2.92 6.17 1.10
C VAL A 92 2.72 5.37 -0.17
N GLY A 93 1.83 5.87 -1.04
CA GLY A 93 1.24 5.11 -2.13
C GLY A 93 0.09 4.23 -1.62
N ALA A 94 -0.84 4.84 -0.87
CA ALA A 94 -1.92 4.09 -0.22
C ALA A 94 -2.91 3.47 -1.20
N ASN A 95 -2.96 3.98 -2.44
CA ASN A 95 -3.86 3.52 -3.48
C ASN A 95 -5.32 3.48 -2.97
N VAL A 96 -6.06 2.41 -3.20
CA VAL A 96 -7.44 2.24 -2.70
C VAL A 96 -7.51 1.85 -1.21
N GLY A 97 -6.38 1.80 -0.52
CA GLY A 97 -6.30 1.68 0.93
C GLY A 97 -6.14 0.26 1.49
N PHE A 98 -5.49 -0.67 0.81
CA PHE A 98 -5.27 -2.03 1.31
C PHE A 98 -4.66 -2.06 2.72
N MET A 99 -3.55 -1.35 2.94
CA MET A 99 -2.91 -1.29 4.25
C MET A 99 -3.82 -0.59 5.27
N CYS A 100 -4.47 0.51 4.85
CA CYS A 100 -5.40 1.25 5.70
C CYS A 100 -6.59 0.38 6.13
N ILE A 101 -7.18 -0.42 5.23
CA ILE A 101 -8.28 -1.34 5.55
C ILE A 101 -7.86 -2.33 6.63
N TYR A 102 -6.72 -2.98 6.44
CA TYR A 102 -6.23 -3.98 7.38
C TYR A 102 -5.89 -3.38 8.75
N PHE A 103 -5.04 -2.35 8.77
CA PHE A 103 -4.50 -1.78 10.01
C PHE A 103 -5.46 -0.82 10.74
N SER A 104 -6.52 -0.34 10.10
CA SER A 104 -7.57 0.45 10.77
C SER A 104 -8.49 -0.39 11.66
N HIS A 105 -8.48 -1.72 11.49
CA HIS A 105 -9.28 -2.61 12.33
C HIS A 105 -8.96 -2.40 13.82
N PRO A 106 -9.98 -2.35 14.71
CA PRO A 106 -9.81 -2.05 16.14
C PRO A 106 -8.80 -2.94 16.88
N ARG A 107 -8.59 -4.17 16.41
CA ARG A 107 -7.62 -5.11 17.01
C ARG A 107 -6.18 -4.58 17.07
N HIS A 108 -5.77 -3.79 16.06
CA HIS A 108 -4.39 -3.27 15.98
C HIS A 108 -4.15 -2.09 16.92
N ARG A 109 -5.21 -1.35 17.28
CA ARG A 109 -5.17 -0.21 18.22
C ARG A 109 -4.10 0.84 17.87
N LEU A 110 -3.84 1.04 16.57
CA LEU A 110 -2.92 2.10 16.14
C LEU A 110 -3.44 3.46 16.61
N GLN A 111 -2.52 4.40 16.87
CA GLN A 111 -2.87 5.79 17.18
C GLN A 111 -3.51 6.44 15.95
N ILE A 112 -2.81 6.38 14.81
CA ILE A 112 -3.26 6.97 13.55
C ILE A 112 -2.54 6.31 12.36
N ILE A 113 -3.21 6.33 11.20
CA ILE A 113 -2.66 6.00 9.89
C ILE A 113 -2.73 7.26 9.04
N HIS A 114 -1.59 7.71 8.52
CA HIS A 114 -1.52 8.75 7.50
C HIS A 114 -1.36 8.08 6.14
N ALA A 115 -2.39 8.19 5.29
CA ALA A 115 -2.44 7.61 3.95
C ALA A 115 -2.17 8.68 2.90
N PHE A 116 -1.11 8.54 2.11
CA PHE A 116 -0.73 9.48 1.07
C PHE A 116 -1.01 8.87 -0.30
N GLU A 117 -1.88 9.50 -1.07
CA GLU A 117 -2.27 9.03 -2.40
C GLU A 117 -2.56 10.23 -3.31
N PRO A 118 -1.80 10.42 -4.41
CA PRO A 118 -1.98 11.57 -5.29
C PRO A 118 -2.99 11.34 -6.42
N THR A 119 -3.29 10.08 -6.79
CA THR A 119 -4.09 9.79 -7.99
C THR A 119 -5.59 9.92 -7.75
N PRO A 120 -6.34 10.69 -8.56
CA PRO A 120 -7.77 10.91 -8.32
C PRO A 120 -8.61 9.63 -8.33
N VAL A 121 -8.21 8.64 -9.13
CA VAL A 121 -8.94 7.36 -9.27
C VAL A 121 -8.88 6.54 -7.98
N ALA A 122 -7.70 6.43 -7.38
CA ALA A 122 -7.52 5.73 -6.11
C ALA A 122 -7.96 6.57 -4.90
N LEU A 123 -7.72 7.88 -4.97
CA LEU A 123 -8.05 8.82 -3.89
C LEU A 123 -9.55 8.88 -3.59
N LYS A 124 -10.40 8.86 -4.63
CA LYS A 124 -11.86 8.95 -4.44
C LYS A 124 -12.44 7.82 -3.59
N PRO A 125 -12.19 6.52 -3.89
CA PRO A 125 -12.64 5.44 -3.00
C PRO A 125 -11.97 5.47 -1.63
N LEU A 126 -10.67 5.79 -1.55
CA LEU A 126 -9.94 5.90 -0.30
C LEU A 126 -10.56 6.97 0.63
N GLN A 127 -10.81 8.17 0.13
CA GLN A 127 -11.47 9.23 0.88
C GLN A 127 -12.89 8.86 1.27
N SER A 128 -13.66 8.24 0.38
CA SER A 128 -15.03 7.81 0.66
C SER A 128 -15.07 6.81 1.82
N LEU A 129 -14.14 5.85 1.82
CA LEU A 129 -14.07 4.81 2.86
C LEU A 129 -13.69 5.37 4.23
N PHE A 130 -12.74 6.30 4.25
CA PHE A 130 -12.17 6.82 5.50
C PHE A 130 -12.60 8.24 5.88
N HIS A 131 -13.62 8.80 5.21
CA HIS A 131 -14.08 10.19 5.41
C HIS A 131 -14.27 10.58 6.89
N ASN A 132 -14.85 9.71 7.69
CA ASN A 132 -15.10 9.94 9.11
C ASN A 132 -14.37 8.92 10.01
N HIS A 133 -13.34 8.23 9.48
CA HIS A 133 -12.66 7.22 10.26
C HIS A 133 -11.73 7.86 11.30
N PRO A 134 -11.87 7.58 12.60
CA PRO A 134 -11.18 8.32 13.65
C PRO A 134 -9.65 8.15 13.65
N ARG A 135 -9.15 7.11 12.98
CA ARG A 135 -7.74 6.75 12.99
C ARG A 135 -7.10 6.68 11.60
N VAL A 136 -7.78 7.14 10.55
CA VAL A 136 -7.19 7.22 9.21
C VAL A 136 -7.34 8.63 8.69
N GLN A 137 -6.22 9.22 8.30
CA GLN A 137 -6.14 10.56 7.69
C GLN A 137 -5.62 10.42 6.26
N VAL A 138 -6.44 10.79 5.29
CA VAL A 138 -6.10 10.72 3.88
C VAL A 138 -5.53 12.05 3.40
N HIS A 139 -4.35 12.00 2.80
CA HIS A 139 -3.64 13.15 2.24
C HIS A 139 -3.64 13.03 0.71
N PRO A 140 -4.31 13.97 -0.03
CA PRO A 140 -4.43 13.92 -1.50
C PRO A 140 -3.17 14.41 -2.21
N ILE A 141 -2.03 13.87 -1.85
CA ILE A 141 -0.70 14.22 -2.36
C ILE A 141 0.19 12.99 -2.43
N GLY A 142 1.19 13.03 -3.30
CA GLY A 142 2.36 12.15 -3.20
C GLY A 142 3.44 12.79 -2.34
N LEU A 143 4.29 11.97 -1.74
CA LEU A 143 5.51 12.42 -1.08
C LEU A 143 6.70 12.32 -2.04
N GLY A 144 7.65 13.25 -1.90
CA GLY A 144 8.89 13.29 -2.67
C GLY A 144 9.91 14.23 -2.04
N ASP A 145 10.95 14.56 -2.78
CA ASP A 145 12.09 15.37 -2.35
C ASP A 145 11.86 16.90 -2.50
N GLY A 146 10.76 17.31 -3.13
CA GLY A 146 10.39 18.72 -3.32
C GLY A 146 8.90 18.94 -3.49
N ASP A 147 8.51 20.21 -3.42
CA ASP A 147 7.13 20.63 -3.62
C ASP A 147 6.91 20.99 -5.10
N GLN A 148 6.11 20.20 -5.80
CA GLN A 148 5.83 20.42 -7.23
C GLN A 148 4.52 19.80 -7.69
N ALA A 149 3.92 20.41 -8.72
CA ALA A 149 2.96 19.72 -9.56
C ALA A 149 3.73 18.97 -10.65
N THR A 150 3.42 17.70 -10.86
CA THR A 150 4.09 16.87 -11.85
C THR A 150 3.10 16.01 -12.62
N SER A 151 3.51 15.55 -13.78
CA SER A 151 2.72 14.64 -14.59
C SER A 151 3.03 13.19 -14.19
N MET A 152 1.99 12.42 -13.99
CA MET A 152 2.06 10.98 -13.68
C MET A 152 1.32 10.21 -14.78
N THR A 153 1.90 9.10 -15.21
CA THR A 153 1.23 8.23 -16.18
C THR A 153 0.36 7.22 -15.45
N MET A 154 -0.94 7.29 -15.68
CA MET A 154 -1.92 6.38 -15.10
C MET A 154 -2.18 5.21 -16.05
N SER A 155 -2.06 3.98 -15.56
CA SER A 155 -2.34 2.79 -16.35
C SER A 155 -3.83 2.63 -16.65
N SER A 156 -4.16 2.24 -17.87
CA SER A 156 -5.53 1.83 -18.23
C SER A 156 -5.97 0.51 -17.57
N LYS A 157 -5.03 -0.26 -17.00
CA LYS A 157 -5.27 -1.58 -16.37
C LYS A 157 -5.57 -1.51 -14.88
N GLY A 158 -5.32 -0.38 -14.24
CA GLY A 158 -5.56 -0.21 -12.81
C GLY A 158 -4.61 0.80 -12.17
N SER A 159 -5.04 1.42 -11.08
CA SER A 159 -4.29 2.47 -10.39
C SER A 159 -2.97 1.98 -9.78
N CYS A 160 -2.87 0.70 -9.45
CA CYS A 160 -1.66 0.08 -8.89
C CYS A 160 -0.46 0.03 -9.84
N LEU A 161 -0.65 0.30 -11.14
CA LEU A 161 0.44 0.31 -12.13
C LEU A 161 0.76 1.74 -12.61
N SER A 162 0.28 2.75 -11.90
CA SER A 162 0.52 4.16 -12.26
C SER A 162 1.89 4.61 -11.78
N SER A 163 2.66 5.32 -12.60
CA SER A 163 4.05 5.66 -12.28
C SER A 163 4.42 7.10 -12.60
N LEU A 164 5.24 7.70 -11.73
CA LEU A 164 5.91 8.98 -11.95
C LEU A 164 7.22 8.84 -12.77
N VAL A 165 7.73 7.63 -12.88
CA VAL A 165 9.06 7.35 -13.45
C VAL A 165 8.96 6.69 -14.82
N ARG A 166 7.95 5.85 -15.03
CA ARG A 166 7.79 5.07 -16.26
C ARG A 166 6.71 5.63 -17.16
N PRO A 167 7.01 5.95 -18.43
CA PRO A 167 5.97 6.11 -19.45
C PRO A 167 5.31 4.74 -19.70
N LEU A 168 3.99 4.70 -19.60
CA LEU A 168 3.20 3.53 -19.97
C LEU A 168 2.61 3.74 -21.37
N ALA A 169 2.75 2.76 -22.23
CA ALA A 169 2.34 2.88 -23.64
C ALA A 169 0.85 3.26 -23.82
N ASP A 170 0.00 2.79 -22.88
CA ASP A 170 -1.46 3.00 -22.91
C ASP A 170 -1.93 3.95 -21.79
N GLY A 171 -1.00 4.72 -21.19
CA GLY A 171 -1.29 5.52 -20.00
C GLY A 171 -1.80 6.91 -20.31
N GLU A 172 -2.79 7.36 -19.54
CA GLU A 172 -3.24 8.74 -19.50
C GLU A 172 -2.34 9.58 -18.60
N GLN A 173 -1.98 10.79 -19.05
CA GLN A 173 -1.21 11.73 -18.24
C GLN A 173 -2.15 12.53 -17.34
N ILE A 174 -1.91 12.45 -16.04
CA ILE A 174 -2.63 13.22 -15.02
C ILE A 174 -1.68 14.12 -14.26
N SER A 175 -2.16 15.29 -13.82
CA SER A 175 -1.39 16.17 -12.93
C SER A 175 -1.62 15.76 -11.49
N VAL A 176 -0.52 15.57 -10.75
CA VAL A 176 -0.56 15.26 -9.32
C VAL A 176 0.32 16.21 -8.53
N GLN A 177 -0.01 16.40 -7.25
CA GLN A 177 0.77 17.22 -6.34
C GLN A 177 1.75 16.35 -5.56
N ILE A 178 3.02 16.70 -5.61
CA ILE A 178 4.07 16.10 -4.79
C ILE A 178 4.50 17.13 -3.74
N ARG A 179 4.69 16.68 -2.52
CA ARG A 179 5.19 17.50 -1.41
C ARG A 179 6.42 16.88 -0.79
N ARG A 180 7.38 17.70 -0.36
CA ARG A 180 8.50 17.22 0.43
C ARG A 180 7.99 16.72 1.79
N GLY A 181 8.30 15.44 2.10
CA GLY A 181 7.70 14.76 3.24
C GLY A 181 8.00 15.44 4.58
N ASP A 182 9.25 15.84 4.82
CA ASP A 182 9.65 16.54 6.06
C ASP A 182 8.92 17.87 6.25
N SER A 183 8.85 18.70 5.20
CA SER A 183 8.16 19.99 5.23
C SER A 183 6.66 19.82 5.46
N TYR A 184 6.05 18.85 4.77
CA TYR A 184 4.63 18.56 4.91
C TYR A 184 4.27 18.06 6.30
N ARG A 185 5.11 17.20 6.89
CA ARG A 185 4.94 16.74 8.27
C ARG A 185 4.87 17.91 9.25
N LEU A 186 5.80 18.85 9.13
CA LEU A 186 5.86 20.02 10.01
C LEU A 186 4.67 20.97 9.78
N GLU A 187 4.32 21.26 8.53
CA GLU A 187 3.19 22.12 8.16
C GLU A 187 1.87 21.58 8.72
N LYS A 188 1.62 20.28 8.51
CA LYS A 188 0.37 19.64 8.94
C LYS A 188 0.42 19.10 10.37
N LYS A 189 1.55 19.25 11.06
CA LYS A 189 1.79 18.74 12.43
C LYS A 189 1.45 17.26 12.54
N LEU A 190 1.85 16.47 11.55
CA LEU A 190 1.57 15.04 11.54
C LEU A 190 2.38 14.34 12.64
N ALA A 191 1.74 13.36 13.27
CA ALA A 191 2.39 12.48 14.21
C ALA A 191 3.57 11.75 13.50
N PRO A 192 4.76 11.71 14.13
CA PRO A 192 5.91 11.06 13.53
C PRO A 192 5.66 9.55 13.37
N PRO A 193 6.14 8.94 12.28
CA PRO A 193 5.87 7.53 12.04
C PRO A 193 6.72 6.62 12.92
N ASP A 194 6.12 5.54 13.40
CA ASP A 194 6.82 4.36 13.92
C ASP A 194 7.15 3.38 12.79
N PHE A 195 6.30 3.38 11.75
CA PHE A 195 6.44 2.55 10.56
C PHE A 195 6.04 3.35 9.32
N ILE A 196 6.81 3.19 8.23
CA ILE A 196 6.49 3.74 6.91
C ILE A 196 6.42 2.59 5.91
N LYS A 197 5.33 2.48 5.15
CA LYS A 197 5.28 1.68 3.92
C LYS A 197 5.46 2.62 2.74
N ILE A 198 6.34 2.30 1.80
CA ILE A 198 6.59 3.05 0.58
C ILE A 198 6.45 2.11 -0.62
N ASP A 199 5.45 2.39 -1.44
CA ASP A 199 5.17 1.62 -2.65
C ASP A 199 4.61 2.61 -3.67
N VAL A 200 5.52 3.16 -4.47
CA VAL A 200 5.28 4.31 -5.34
C VAL A 200 5.84 4.10 -6.75
N GLU A 201 5.98 2.81 -7.13
CA GLU A 201 6.25 2.38 -8.49
C GLU A 201 7.54 3.01 -9.08
N GLY A 202 8.63 2.95 -8.29
CA GLY A 202 9.97 3.42 -8.66
C GLY A 202 10.32 4.83 -8.17
N TYR A 203 9.44 5.50 -7.43
CA TYR A 203 9.71 6.84 -6.89
C TYR A 203 10.24 6.81 -5.45
N GLU A 204 10.50 5.62 -4.88
CA GLU A 204 10.99 5.37 -3.51
C GLU A 204 12.22 6.23 -3.15
N PRO A 205 13.25 6.38 -4.03
CA PRO A 205 14.42 7.21 -3.70
C PRO A 205 14.06 8.68 -3.45
N ARG A 206 13.10 9.21 -4.18
CA ARG A 206 12.64 10.60 -3.99
C ARG A 206 11.84 10.76 -2.71
N VAL A 207 11.01 9.76 -2.37
CA VAL A 207 10.28 9.74 -1.10
C VAL A 207 11.26 9.71 0.08
N MET A 208 12.25 8.81 0.04
CA MET A 208 13.27 8.70 1.08
C MET A 208 14.09 9.97 1.25
N ALA A 209 14.49 10.61 0.14
CA ALA A 209 15.17 11.90 0.19
C ALA A 209 14.31 13.00 0.83
N GLY A 210 13.01 13.00 0.54
CA GLY A 210 12.05 13.96 1.12
C GLY A 210 11.72 13.72 2.59
N LEU A 211 11.99 12.52 3.11
CA LEU A 211 11.77 12.10 4.50
C LEU A 211 13.06 11.97 5.31
N ALA A 212 14.19 12.43 4.79
CA ALA A 212 15.50 12.19 5.39
C ALA A 212 15.61 12.68 6.85
N GLU A 213 15.04 13.84 7.18
CA GLU A 213 15.03 14.38 8.54
C GLU A 213 14.12 13.57 9.46
N THR A 214 12.91 13.22 8.99
CA THR A 214 11.95 12.39 9.72
C THR A 214 12.53 11.00 10.01
N VAL A 215 13.16 10.37 9.03
CA VAL A 215 13.79 9.05 9.20
C VAL A 215 14.96 9.12 10.18
N ARG A 216 15.81 10.16 10.08
CA ARG A 216 16.95 10.35 10.98
C ARG A 216 16.50 10.58 12.43
N GLU A 217 15.45 11.38 12.64
CA GLU A 217 14.99 11.80 13.98
C GLU A 217 14.18 10.69 14.68
N PHE A 218 13.22 10.09 13.99
CA PHE A 218 12.25 9.17 14.60
C PHE A 218 12.56 7.70 14.37
N ARG A 219 13.47 7.41 13.46
CA ARG A 219 13.96 6.05 13.18
C ARG A 219 12.84 5.01 13.02
N PRO A 220 11.88 5.25 12.10
CA PRO A 220 10.83 4.28 11.81
C PRO A 220 11.39 3.01 11.19
N VAL A 221 10.68 1.90 11.31
CA VAL A 221 10.87 0.76 10.41
C VAL A 221 10.24 1.13 9.05
N ILE A 222 10.91 0.77 7.95
CA ILE A 222 10.45 1.12 6.61
C ILE A 222 10.30 -0.15 5.78
N LEU A 223 9.10 -0.40 5.26
CA LEU A 223 8.82 -1.39 4.23
C LEU A 223 8.79 -0.67 2.88
N PHE A 224 9.50 -1.17 1.88
CA PHE A 224 9.47 -0.58 0.54
C PHE A 224 9.51 -1.63 -0.56
N GLU A 225 8.83 -1.32 -1.68
CA GLU A 225 8.93 -2.10 -2.91
C GLU A 225 10.24 -1.76 -3.62
N HIS A 226 10.97 -2.78 -4.10
CA HIS A 226 12.25 -2.58 -4.79
C HIS A 226 12.33 -3.20 -6.17
N GLY A 227 11.27 -3.86 -6.64
CA GLY A 227 11.27 -4.58 -7.91
C GLY A 227 11.59 -3.71 -9.12
N LEU A 228 11.32 -2.41 -9.05
CA LEU A 228 11.59 -1.45 -10.11
C LEU A 228 12.91 -0.68 -9.97
N LEU A 229 13.65 -0.90 -8.89
CA LEU A 229 14.88 -0.19 -8.60
C LEU A 229 16.09 -1.00 -9.09
N ASP A 230 17.16 -0.31 -9.50
CA ASP A 230 18.46 -0.94 -9.69
C ASP A 230 19.19 -1.14 -8.35
N ASP A 231 20.27 -1.94 -8.37
CA ASP A 231 21.03 -2.27 -7.18
C ASP A 231 21.61 -1.04 -6.48
N GLN A 232 22.10 -0.07 -7.25
CA GLN A 232 22.65 1.16 -6.71
C GLN A 232 21.58 1.98 -5.98
N SER A 233 20.39 2.09 -6.57
CA SER A 233 19.25 2.77 -5.98
C SER A 233 18.85 2.11 -4.65
N VAL A 234 18.76 0.78 -4.59
CA VAL A 234 18.45 0.05 -3.35
C VAL A 234 19.48 0.31 -2.26
N HIS A 235 20.79 0.27 -2.60
CA HIS A 235 21.84 0.58 -1.63
C HIS A 235 21.76 2.02 -1.10
N THR A 236 21.44 2.99 -1.96
CA THR A 236 21.32 4.41 -1.54
C THR A 236 20.12 4.68 -0.65
N LEU A 237 19.11 3.79 -0.66
CA LEU A 237 17.95 3.91 0.22
C LEU A 237 18.27 3.60 1.69
N VAL A 238 19.36 2.89 1.98
CA VAL A 238 19.67 2.45 3.34
C VAL A 238 20.21 3.62 4.17
N PRO A 239 19.47 4.13 5.16
CA PRO A 239 19.95 5.23 6.00
C PRO A 239 21.06 4.76 6.93
N PRO A 240 21.89 5.68 7.46
CA PRO A 240 22.92 5.35 8.45
C PRO A 240 22.33 4.62 9.66
N ARG A 241 23.01 3.54 10.11
CA ARG A 241 22.60 2.70 11.23
C ARG A 241 21.24 2.00 11.03
N TYR A 242 20.90 1.66 9.78
CA TYR A 242 19.83 0.76 9.39
C TYR A 242 20.40 -0.52 8.80
N ARG A 243 19.65 -1.58 8.91
CA ARG A 243 19.92 -2.87 8.25
C ARG A 243 18.84 -3.13 7.19
N LEU A 244 19.27 -3.63 6.05
CA LEU A 244 18.40 -4.01 4.94
C LEU A 244 18.12 -5.52 5.02
N PHE A 245 16.84 -5.88 4.90
CA PHE A 245 16.39 -7.27 4.85
C PHE A 245 15.38 -7.43 3.72
N PHE A 246 15.55 -8.45 2.89
CA PHE A 246 14.60 -8.85 1.86
C PHE A 246 13.59 -9.84 2.42
N ILE A 247 12.32 -9.69 2.08
CA ILE A 247 11.21 -10.51 2.57
C ILE A 247 11.05 -11.72 1.67
N LEU A 248 11.43 -12.91 2.13
CA LEU A 248 11.31 -14.15 1.36
C LEU A 248 9.94 -14.80 1.51
N ASP A 249 9.43 -14.85 2.74
CA ASP A 249 8.08 -15.27 3.07
C ASP A 249 7.62 -14.65 4.41
N GLU A 250 6.45 -15.03 4.89
CA GLU A 250 5.86 -14.46 6.12
C GLU A 250 6.74 -14.66 7.39
N ASN A 251 7.67 -15.60 7.38
CA ASN A 251 8.52 -15.97 8.52
C ASN A 251 10.01 -16.01 8.18
N LYS A 252 10.41 -15.54 6.97
CA LYS A 252 11.82 -15.54 6.55
C LYS A 252 12.25 -14.22 5.97
N LEU A 253 13.36 -13.74 6.47
CA LEU A 253 14.09 -12.58 5.96
C LEU A 253 15.51 -12.99 5.58
N THR A 254 16.11 -12.30 4.62
CA THR A 254 17.53 -12.44 4.33
C THR A 254 18.23 -11.10 4.21
N ALA A 255 19.45 -11.01 4.68
CA ALA A 255 20.35 -9.89 4.43
C ALA A 255 21.24 -10.12 3.22
N ASP A 256 21.16 -11.28 2.58
CA ASP A 256 21.92 -11.62 1.39
C ASP A 256 21.38 -10.85 0.17
N PHE A 257 22.13 -9.85 -0.27
CA PHE A 257 21.75 -9.00 -1.38
C PHE A 257 21.64 -9.76 -2.72
N SER A 258 22.34 -10.88 -2.87
CA SER A 258 22.28 -11.70 -4.09
C SER A 258 20.89 -12.32 -4.31
N ARG A 259 20.11 -12.45 -3.24
CA ARG A 259 18.74 -12.99 -3.26
C ARG A 259 17.65 -11.94 -3.48
N ARG A 260 18.02 -10.68 -3.65
CA ARG A 260 17.09 -9.57 -3.81
C ARG A 260 16.04 -9.81 -4.92
N MET A 261 16.47 -10.43 -6.04
CA MET A 261 15.57 -10.69 -7.19
C MET A 261 14.57 -11.82 -6.95
N GLU A 262 14.65 -12.53 -5.83
CA GLU A 262 13.64 -13.53 -5.42
C GLU A 262 12.39 -12.88 -4.84
N THR A 263 12.43 -11.57 -4.55
CA THR A 263 11.39 -10.85 -3.81
C THR A 263 11.06 -9.51 -4.46
N GLY A 264 9.94 -8.88 -4.07
CA GLY A 264 9.55 -7.53 -4.48
C GLY A 264 9.71 -6.50 -3.37
N ASP A 265 9.74 -6.95 -2.11
CA ASP A 265 9.66 -6.10 -0.93
C ASP A 265 10.84 -6.27 0.01
N ALA A 266 11.23 -5.18 0.67
CA ALA A 266 12.30 -5.17 1.65
C ALA A 266 11.97 -4.31 2.87
N LEU A 267 12.67 -4.60 3.98
CA LEU A 267 12.61 -3.86 5.23
C LEU A 267 13.92 -3.14 5.51
N LEU A 268 13.83 -1.87 5.84
CA LEU A 268 14.89 -1.12 6.49
C LEU A 268 14.56 -1.03 7.98
N ILE A 269 15.39 -1.64 8.80
CA ILE A 269 15.17 -1.72 10.25
C ILE A 269 16.33 -1.01 10.96
N PRO A 270 16.05 -0.03 11.84
CA PRO A 270 17.06 0.56 12.69
C PRO A 270 17.82 -0.52 13.46
N GLU A 271 19.13 -0.39 13.59
CA GLU A 271 19.98 -1.41 14.26
C GLU A 271 19.47 -1.77 15.64
N GLU A 272 19.04 -0.79 16.42
CA GLU A 272 18.49 -0.97 17.76
C GLU A 272 17.13 -1.68 17.83
N LYS A 273 16.45 -1.83 16.69
CA LYS A 273 15.16 -2.54 16.56
C LYS A 273 15.31 -3.90 15.85
N SER A 274 16.52 -4.27 15.41
CA SER A 274 16.72 -5.46 14.56
C SER A 274 16.60 -6.79 15.30
N GLU A 275 16.70 -6.82 16.63
CA GLU A 275 16.52 -8.04 17.43
C GLU A 275 15.14 -8.66 17.26
N VAL A 276 14.10 -7.84 17.00
CA VAL A 276 12.71 -8.30 16.79
C VAL A 276 12.60 -9.31 15.65
N VAL A 277 13.48 -9.22 14.65
CA VAL A 277 13.46 -10.08 13.46
C VAL A 277 14.62 -11.07 13.40
N ALA A 278 15.49 -11.12 14.41
CA ALA A 278 16.68 -11.95 14.38
C ALA A 278 16.37 -13.45 14.16
N HIS A 279 15.25 -13.92 14.70
CA HIS A 279 14.79 -15.31 14.56
C HIS A 279 14.22 -15.66 13.17
N LEU A 280 14.05 -14.67 12.28
CA LEU A 280 13.55 -14.84 10.92
C LEU A 280 14.66 -14.90 9.87
N LEU A 281 15.91 -14.64 10.27
CA LEU A 281 17.03 -14.54 9.32
C LEU A 281 17.49 -15.92 8.86
N VAL A 282 17.67 -16.04 7.54
CA VAL A 282 18.14 -17.26 6.84
C VAL A 282 19.26 -16.93 5.88
#